data_7474de38a759eaf634100cc44321d7d0
#
_entry.id   7474de38a759eaf634100cc44321d7d0
#
_cell.length_a   1.000
_cell.length_b   1.000
_cell.length_c   1.000
_cell.angle_alpha   90.00
_cell.angle_beta   90.00
_cell.angle_gamma   90.00
#
_symmetry.space_group_name_H-M   'P 1'
#
loop_
_entity.id
_entity.type
_entity.pdbx_description
1 polymer ?
#
loop_
_entity_poly.entity_id
_entity_poly.type
_entity_poly.pdbx_seq_one_letter_code
_entity_poly.pdbx_strand_id
1 'polypeptide(L)'
;HPRVRRLRQMCIRDRLIITGGPGTGKTTTINTIIKYFEEKGSEILLAAPTGRAAKRMTEATGHEAKTIHRLLELSGMPSDESTGVNFERNEDNPLEADVVIIDEMSMVDIFLMNSLLKAVVKPTRLILVGDADQLPSVGPGAVLKDIIKADVFNVVRLVKIFRQEEAGDIVTVSYTHLRAHET
;
A
#
# COMPACT_ATOMS: atom_id res chain seq x y z
N HIS A 1 10.02 -18.72 22.95
CA HIS A 1 10.51 -19.81 22.09
C HIS A 1 11.31 -19.19 20.93
N PRO A 2 12.59 -19.50 20.74
CA PRO A 2 13.44 -18.82 19.75
C PRO A 2 12.95 -19.00 18.30
N ARG A 3 12.24 -20.09 17.98
CA ARG A 3 11.64 -20.32 16.65
C ARG A 3 10.50 -19.33 16.35
N VAL A 4 9.68 -19.01 17.33
CA VAL A 4 8.56 -18.08 17.17
C VAL A 4 9.06 -16.66 16.97
N ARG A 5 10.14 -16.25 17.66
CA ARG A 5 10.79 -14.94 17.43
C ARG A 5 11.41 -14.83 16.05
N ARG A 6 12.07 -15.88 15.55
CA ARG A 6 12.64 -15.89 14.18
C ARG A 6 11.58 -15.81 13.11
N LEU A 7 10.48 -16.55 13.24
CA LEU A 7 9.34 -16.49 12.32
C LEU A 7 8.67 -15.10 12.35
N ARG A 8 8.50 -14.51 13.54
CA ARG A 8 7.95 -13.16 13.68
C ARG A 8 8.85 -12.08 13.07
N GLN A 9 10.17 -12.17 13.26
CA GLN A 9 11.13 -11.24 12.66
C GLN A 9 11.25 -11.41 11.14
N MET A 10 11.15 -12.63 10.60
CA MET A 10 11.13 -12.87 9.15
C MET A 10 9.86 -12.30 8.49
N CYS A 11 8.70 -12.37 9.16
CA CYS A 11 7.45 -11.78 8.65
C CYS A 11 7.47 -10.25 8.63
N ILE A 12 8.12 -9.61 9.59
CA ILE A 12 8.20 -8.13 9.69
C ILE A 12 9.13 -7.55 8.61
N ARG A 13 10.20 -8.25 8.23
CA ARG A 13 11.16 -7.77 7.21
C ARG A 13 10.61 -7.76 5.79
N ASP A 14 9.59 -8.57 5.51
CA ASP A 14 9.01 -8.70 4.17
C ASP A 14 7.79 -7.78 3.97
N ARG A 15 7.45 -6.97 4.96
CA ARG A 15 6.32 -6.05 4.93
C ARG A 15 6.80 -4.63 5.29
N LEU A 16 6.54 -3.68 4.39
CA LEU A 16 6.92 -2.28 4.56
C LEU A 16 5.71 -1.38 4.34
N ILE A 17 5.53 -0.41 5.21
CA ILE A 17 4.57 0.66 5.03
C ILE A 17 5.32 1.97 4.80
N ILE A 18 4.94 2.70 3.76
CA ILE A 18 5.43 4.04 3.47
C ILE A 18 4.25 4.99 3.58
N THR A 19 4.27 5.88 4.55
CA THR A 19 3.19 6.85 4.74
C THR A 19 3.71 8.28 4.68
N GLY A 20 2.88 9.18 4.18
CA GLY A 20 3.19 10.61 4.10
C GLY A 20 2.10 11.38 3.39
N GLY A 21 1.97 12.66 3.68
CA GLY A 21 1.00 13.54 3.08
C GLY A 21 1.23 13.82 1.59
N PRO A 22 0.39 14.63 0.98
CA PRO A 22 0.56 15.07 -0.40
C PRO A 22 1.89 15.80 -0.59
N GLY A 23 2.59 15.52 -1.69
CA GLY A 23 3.86 16.21 -2.01
C GLY A 23 5.09 15.75 -1.22
N THR A 24 5.00 14.71 -0.38
CA THR A 24 6.13 14.19 0.40
C THR A 24 7.06 13.26 -0.39
N GLY A 25 6.82 13.06 -1.69
CA GLY A 25 7.70 12.24 -2.54
C GLY A 25 7.40 10.75 -2.52
N LYS A 26 6.18 10.33 -2.18
CA LYS A 26 5.77 8.91 -2.23
C LYS A 26 6.06 8.27 -3.58
N THR A 27 5.66 8.93 -4.67
CA THR A 27 5.89 8.43 -6.04
C THR A 27 7.38 8.31 -6.37
N THR A 28 8.19 9.28 -5.97
CA THR A 28 9.66 9.23 -6.16
C THR A 28 10.26 8.06 -5.38
N THR A 29 9.77 7.81 -4.17
CA THR A 29 10.20 6.67 -3.35
C THR A 29 9.81 5.35 -4.00
N ILE A 30 8.59 5.23 -4.53
CA ILE A 30 8.15 4.04 -5.29
C ILE A 30 9.09 3.80 -6.47
N ASN A 31 9.39 4.82 -7.28
CA ASN A 31 10.29 4.69 -8.42
C ASN A 31 11.70 4.23 -8.03
N THR A 32 12.21 4.73 -6.92
CA THR A 32 13.52 4.30 -6.39
C THR A 32 13.50 2.84 -5.98
N ILE A 33 12.42 2.41 -5.33
CA ILE A 33 12.23 1.01 -4.91
C ILE A 33 12.12 0.09 -6.13
N ILE A 34 11.35 0.48 -7.15
CA ILE A 34 11.21 -0.29 -8.39
C ILE A 34 12.59 -0.50 -9.01
N LYS A 35 13.36 0.57 -9.25
CA LYS A 35 14.72 0.48 -9.81
C LYS A 35 15.63 -0.45 -9.02
N TYR A 36 15.58 -0.36 -7.69
CA TYR A 36 16.38 -1.24 -6.83
C TYR A 36 16.06 -2.72 -7.01
N PHE A 37 14.78 -3.08 -7.18
CA PHE A 37 14.39 -4.46 -7.38
C PHE A 37 14.60 -4.93 -8.82
N GLU A 38 14.46 -4.05 -9.82
CA GLU A 38 14.81 -4.34 -11.21
C GLU A 38 16.28 -4.67 -11.38
N GLU A 39 17.17 -3.90 -10.74
CA GLU A 39 18.62 -4.17 -10.74
C GLU A 39 18.96 -5.55 -10.16
N LYS A 40 18.06 -6.11 -9.34
CA LYS A 40 18.17 -7.46 -8.79
C LYS A 40 17.48 -8.54 -9.62
N GLY A 41 16.86 -8.17 -10.72
CA GLY A 41 16.11 -9.09 -11.57
C GLY A 41 14.82 -9.59 -10.92
N SER A 42 14.26 -8.85 -9.96
CA SER A 42 13.03 -9.23 -9.23
C SER A 42 11.79 -8.92 -10.05
N GLU A 43 10.81 -9.80 -10.01
CA GLU A 43 9.49 -9.57 -10.59
C GLU A 43 8.64 -8.68 -9.67
N ILE A 44 8.14 -7.57 -10.22
CA ILE A 44 7.42 -6.54 -9.46
C ILE A 44 6.01 -6.40 -9.99
N LEU A 45 5.03 -6.48 -9.10
CA LEU A 45 3.64 -6.17 -9.41
C LEU A 45 3.22 -4.86 -8.73
N LEU A 46 2.58 -3.98 -9.51
CA LEU A 46 2.09 -2.70 -9.04
C LEU A 46 0.56 -2.68 -9.05
N ALA A 47 -0.05 -2.20 -7.96
CA ALA A 47 -1.48 -2.03 -7.94
C ALA A 47 -1.95 -0.85 -7.09
N ALA A 48 -3.21 -0.47 -7.31
CA ALA A 48 -3.89 0.57 -6.55
C ALA A 48 -5.39 0.20 -6.40
N PRO A 49 -6.12 0.77 -5.43
CA PRO A 49 -7.52 0.41 -5.20
C PRO A 49 -8.45 0.83 -6.33
N THR A 50 -8.13 1.88 -7.08
CA THR A 50 -8.97 2.41 -8.15
C THR A 50 -8.26 2.45 -9.49
N GLY A 51 -9.02 2.38 -10.60
CA GLY A 51 -8.47 2.48 -11.95
C GLY A 51 -7.76 3.80 -12.21
N ARG A 52 -8.25 4.91 -11.63
CA ARG A 52 -7.61 6.22 -11.74
C ARG A 52 -6.26 6.25 -11.03
N ALA A 53 -6.16 5.66 -9.84
CA ALA A 53 -4.90 5.56 -9.11
C ALA A 53 -3.91 4.64 -9.83
N ALA A 54 -4.36 3.49 -10.33
CA ALA A 54 -3.53 2.58 -11.11
C ALA A 54 -2.97 3.26 -12.37
N LYS A 55 -3.82 3.99 -13.12
CA LYS A 55 -3.36 4.75 -14.29
C LYS A 55 -2.30 5.79 -13.94
N ARG A 56 -2.50 6.57 -12.87
CA ARG A 56 -1.51 7.54 -12.38
C ARG A 56 -0.19 6.86 -11.99
N MET A 57 -0.28 5.71 -11.33
CA MET A 57 0.89 4.93 -10.96
C MET A 57 1.66 4.47 -12.19
N THR A 58 0.96 3.98 -13.23
CA THR A 58 1.58 3.62 -14.51
C THR A 58 2.27 4.81 -15.17
N GLU A 59 1.59 5.96 -15.27
CA GLU A 59 2.15 7.17 -15.87
C GLU A 59 3.39 7.69 -15.11
N ALA A 60 3.38 7.57 -13.80
CA ALA A 60 4.46 8.07 -12.94
C ALA A 60 5.67 7.13 -12.84
N THR A 61 5.47 5.83 -12.99
CA THR A 61 6.53 4.82 -12.83
C THR A 61 7.05 4.29 -14.16
N GLY A 62 6.26 4.39 -15.23
CA GLY A 62 6.53 3.75 -16.52
C GLY A 62 6.25 2.25 -16.54
N HIS A 63 5.76 1.67 -15.43
CA HIS A 63 5.42 0.25 -15.30
C HIS A 63 3.91 0.05 -15.25
N GLU A 64 3.41 -1.04 -15.81
CA GLU A 64 1.99 -1.35 -15.77
C GLU A 64 1.53 -1.56 -14.33
N ALA A 65 0.58 -0.74 -13.87
CA ALA A 65 -0.12 -0.91 -12.61
C ALA A 65 -1.58 -1.30 -12.86
N LYS A 66 -2.09 -2.26 -12.08
CA LYS A 66 -3.45 -2.77 -12.16
C LYS A 66 -4.27 -2.30 -10.96
N THR A 67 -5.59 -2.41 -11.04
CA THR A 67 -6.38 -2.33 -9.80
C THR A 67 -6.16 -3.58 -8.96
N ILE A 68 -6.28 -3.46 -7.62
CA ILE A 68 -6.15 -4.63 -6.74
C ILE A 68 -7.13 -5.73 -7.16
N HIS A 69 -8.36 -5.38 -7.55
CA HIS A 69 -9.35 -6.33 -8.05
C HIS A 69 -8.89 -7.08 -9.31
N ARG A 70 -8.25 -6.37 -10.25
CA ARG A 70 -7.68 -7.01 -11.46
C ARG A 70 -6.44 -7.82 -11.17
N LEU A 71 -5.64 -7.39 -10.19
CA LEU A 71 -4.46 -8.12 -9.74
C LEU A 71 -4.86 -9.46 -9.10
N LEU A 72 -5.94 -9.45 -8.31
CA LEU A 72 -6.46 -10.64 -7.64
C LEU A 72 -7.33 -11.52 -8.55
N GLU A 73 -7.60 -11.09 -9.78
CA GLU A 73 -8.41 -11.81 -10.76
C GLU A 73 -9.80 -12.17 -10.20
N LEU A 74 -10.80 -11.38 -10.57
CA LEU A 74 -12.19 -11.64 -10.17
C LEU A 74 -12.64 -13.00 -10.72
N SER A 75 -13.00 -13.92 -9.84
CA SER A 75 -13.63 -15.18 -10.23
C SER A 75 -15.04 -14.90 -10.76
N GLY A 76 -15.36 -15.48 -11.92
CA GLY A 76 -16.72 -15.42 -12.48
C GLY A 76 -17.73 -16.31 -11.76
N MET A 77 -17.32 -17.08 -10.75
CA MET A 77 -18.22 -17.95 -9.99
C MET A 77 -18.90 -17.19 -8.84
N PRO A 78 -20.21 -17.38 -8.64
CA PRO A 78 -20.90 -16.84 -7.47
C PRO A 78 -20.26 -17.39 -6.19
N SER A 79 -20.05 -16.53 -5.19
CA SER A 79 -19.66 -17.00 -3.86
C SER A 79 -20.86 -17.60 -3.16
N ASP A 80 -20.75 -18.81 -2.63
CA ASP A 80 -21.76 -19.43 -1.76
C ASP A 80 -21.88 -18.73 -0.39
N GLU A 81 -20.95 -17.85 -0.07
CA GLU A 81 -20.97 -17.04 1.15
C GLU A 81 -21.49 -15.63 0.85
N SER A 82 -22.49 -15.23 1.57
CA SER A 82 -23.35 -14.04 1.40
C SER A 82 -22.66 -12.65 1.47
N THR A 83 -21.35 -12.55 1.41
CA THR A 83 -20.60 -11.28 1.62
C THR A 83 -19.33 -11.09 0.79
N GLY A 84 -18.97 -11.95 -0.14
CA GLY A 84 -17.62 -11.90 -0.70
C GLY A 84 -17.53 -11.87 -2.22
N VAL A 85 -16.75 -10.95 -2.73
CA VAL A 85 -16.17 -11.04 -4.06
C VAL A 85 -15.17 -12.19 -4.04
N ASN A 86 -15.38 -13.23 -4.87
CA ASN A 86 -14.42 -14.31 -5.02
C ASN A 86 -13.29 -13.89 -5.94
N PHE A 87 -12.06 -14.09 -5.49
CA PHE A 87 -10.85 -13.88 -6.26
C PHE A 87 -10.20 -15.23 -6.59
N GLU A 88 -9.64 -15.34 -7.79
CA GLU A 88 -8.89 -16.54 -8.20
C GLU A 88 -7.53 -16.61 -7.52
N ARG A 89 -6.92 -15.44 -7.24
CA ARG A 89 -5.66 -15.34 -6.49
C ARG A 89 -5.93 -15.42 -4.99
N ASN A 90 -5.40 -16.44 -4.34
CA ASN A 90 -5.58 -16.75 -2.92
C ASN A 90 -4.39 -17.57 -2.38
N GLU A 91 -4.53 -18.20 -1.21
CA GLU A 91 -3.47 -18.99 -0.59
C GLU A 91 -3.06 -20.22 -1.42
N ASP A 92 -4.00 -20.82 -2.16
CA ASP A 92 -3.78 -22.00 -3.01
C ASP A 92 -3.28 -21.60 -4.42
N ASN A 93 -3.56 -20.39 -4.85
CA ASN A 93 -3.13 -19.81 -6.13
C ASN A 93 -2.55 -18.40 -5.91
N PRO A 94 -1.38 -18.27 -5.28
CA PRO A 94 -0.82 -16.98 -4.90
C PRO A 94 -0.35 -16.16 -6.11
N LEU A 95 -0.10 -14.88 -5.86
CA LEU A 95 0.56 -14.00 -6.82
C LEU A 95 2.01 -14.45 -7.04
N GLU A 96 2.38 -14.63 -8.30
CA GLU A 96 3.73 -14.99 -8.71
C GLU A 96 4.56 -13.72 -8.89
N ALA A 97 5.17 -13.23 -7.82
CA ALA A 97 6.04 -12.06 -7.85
C ALA A 97 6.96 -12.04 -6.64
N ASP A 98 8.11 -11.38 -6.79
CA ASP A 98 9.04 -11.14 -5.68
C ASP A 98 8.60 -9.98 -4.82
N VAL A 99 7.97 -8.98 -5.43
CA VAL A 99 7.55 -7.74 -4.78
C VAL A 99 6.17 -7.31 -5.28
N VAL A 100 5.27 -7.00 -4.36
CA VAL A 100 3.98 -6.36 -4.64
C VAL A 100 3.96 -4.99 -3.98
N ILE A 101 3.73 -3.94 -4.77
CA ILE A 101 3.64 -2.55 -4.29
C ILE A 101 2.19 -2.07 -4.48
N ILE A 102 1.56 -1.64 -3.40
CA ILE A 102 0.20 -1.10 -3.42
C ILE A 102 0.26 0.37 -3.04
N ASP A 103 -0.21 1.24 -3.93
CA ASP A 103 -0.37 2.67 -3.64
C ASP A 103 -1.81 3.02 -3.26
N GLU A 104 -2.01 4.22 -2.70
CA GLU A 104 -3.30 4.75 -2.22
C GLU A 104 -4.01 3.83 -1.20
N MET A 105 -3.25 3.25 -0.28
CA MET A 105 -3.73 2.30 0.74
C MET A 105 -4.80 2.86 1.68
N SER A 106 -4.94 4.19 1.80
CA SER A 106 -6.01 4.82 2.57
C SER A 106 -7.42 4.47 2.07
N MET A 107 -7.54 4.08 0.80
CA MET A 107 -8.81 3.72 0.14
C MET A 107 -9.11 2.21 0.19
N VAL A 108 -8.25 1.39 0.77
CA VAL A 108 -8.43 -0.07 0.86
C VAL A 108 -9.19 -0.42 2.13
N ASP A 109 -10.28 -1.18 1.99
CA ASP A 109 -11.07 -1.69 3.10
C ASP A 109 -10.54 -3.03 3.64
N ILE A 110 -11.16 -3.51 4.73
CA ILE A 110 -10.71 -4.73 5.41
C ILE A 110 -10.90 -5.99 4.57
N PHE A 111 -11.95 -6.05 3.74
CA PHE A 111 -12.23 -7.23 2.91
C PHE A 111 -11.23 -7.36 1.76
N LEU A 112 -10.96 -6.24 1.06
CA LEU A 112 -9.99 -6.21 -0.01
C LEU A 112 -8.57 -6.46 0.52
N MET A 113 -8.24 -5.91 1.71
CA MET A 113 -6.95 -6.18 2.36
C MET A 113 -6.81 -7.65 2.75
N ASN A 114 -7.85 -8.27 3.29
CA ASN A 114 -7.84 -9.70 3.63
C ASN A 114 -7.58 -10.57 2.38
N SER A 115 -8.27 -10.27 1.27
CA SER A 115 -8.08 -11.00 0.01
C SER A 115 -6.66 -10.81 -0.55
N LEU A 116 -6.12 -9.59 -0.49
CA LEU A 116 -4.75 -9.29 -0.89
C LEU A 116 -3.74 -10.10 -0.05
N LEU A 117 -3.91 -10.13 1.28
CA LEU A 117 -3.01 -10.84 2.17
C LEU A 117 -3.03 -12.36 1.96
N LYS A 118 -4.17 -12.93 1.57
CA LYS A 118 -4.27 -14.35 1.18
C LYS A 118 -3.51 -14.65 -0.10
N ALA A 119 -3.52 -13.75 -1.07
CA ALA A 119 -2.82 -13.94 -2.34
C ALA A 119 -1.32 -13.63 -2.27
N VAL A 120 -0.86 -12.87 -1.29
CA VAL A 120 0.55 -12.51 -1.10
C VAL A 120 1.19 -13.43 -0.05
N VAL A 121 1.70 -14.57 -0.50
CA VAL A 121 2.39 -15.55 0.34
C VAL A 121 3.91 -15.36 0.33
N LYS A 122 4.62 -15.98 1.26
CA LYS A 122 6.09 -15.97 1.26
C LYS A 122 6.63 -16.75 0.06
N PRO A 123 7.71 -16.26 -0.57
CA PRO A 123 8.65 -15.21 -0.12
C PRO A 123 8.32 -13.79 -0.59
N THR A 124 7.17 -13.55 -1.22
CA THR A 124 6.78 -12.26 -1.79
C THR A 124 6.81 -11.13 -0.77
N ARG A 125 7.48 -10.03 -1.09
CA ARG A 125 7.48 -8.80 -0.29
C ARG A 125 6.26 -7.96 -0.60
N LEU A 126 5.67 -7.35 0.44
CA LEU A 126 4.54 -6.44 0.29
C LEU A 126 4.92 -5.05 0.78
N ILE A 127 4.80 -4.07 -0.10
CA ILE A 127 5.04 -2.66 0.19
C ILE A 127 3.72 -1.90 0.05
N LEU A 128 3.27 -1.33 1.15
CA LEU A 128 2.03 -0.57 1.23
C LEU A 128 2.34 0.91 1.29
N VAL A 129 1.82 1.68 0.34
CA VAL A 129 2.07 3.12 0.25
C VAL A 129 0.74 3.86 0.38
N GLY A 130 0.71 4.91 1.18
CA GLY A 130 -0.50 5.71 1.33
C GLY A 130 -0.33 6.88 2.28
N ASP A 131 -1.39 7.61 2.48
CA ASP A 131 -1.45 8.72 3.42
C ASP A 131 -2.35 8.32 4.59
N ALA A 132 -1.76 8.14 5.77
CA ALA A 132 -2.50 7.74 6.95
C ALA A 132 -3.45 8.84 7.48
N ASP A 133 -3.26 10.08 7.07
CA ASP A 133 -4.07 11.22 7.51
C ASP A 133 -5.24 11.52 6.56
N GLN A 134 -5.28 10.88 5.38
CA GLN A 134 -6.42 10.95 4.48
C GLN A 134 -7.67 10.28 5.06
N LEU A 135 -8.82 10.64 4.51
CA LEU A 135 -10.08 9.99 4.82
C LEU A 135 -10.01 8.50 4.50
N PRO A 136 -10.53 7.64 5.38
CA PRO A 136 -10.55 6.19 5.15
C PRO A 136 -11.45 5.84 3.97
N SER A 137 -11.37 4.58 3.53
CA SER A 137 -12.25 4.01 2.51
C SER A 137 -13.73 4.16 2.88
N VAL A 138 -14.60 4.11 1.88
CA VAL A 138 -16.07 4.05 2.09
C VAL A 138 -16.47 2.69 2.72
N GLY A 139 -15.67 1.65 2.49
CA GLY A 139 -15.84 0.32 3.10
C GLY A 139 -15.39 0.29 4.57
N PRO A 140 -15.69 -0.81 5.27
CA PRO A 140 -15.38 -0.94 6.69
C PRO A 140 -13.89 -0.99 6.98
N GLY A 141 -13.47 -0.32 8.06
CA GLY A 141 -12.11 -0.32 8.59
C GLY A 141 -11.23 0.82 8.10
N ALA A 142 -10.33 1.26 8.97
CA ALA A 142 -9.25 2.20 8.66
C ALA A 142 -7.92 1.45 8.54
N VAL A 143 -7.87 0.51 7.59
CA VAL A 143 -6.84 -0.54 7.49
C VAL A 143 -5.42 0.00 7.63
N LEU A 144 -5.06 1.05 6.86
CA LEU A 144 -3.71 1.63 6.93
C LEU A 144 -3.39 2.18 8.32
N LYS A 145 -4.33 2.93 8.93
CA LYS A 145 -4.16 3.48 10.28
C LYS A 145 -4.04 2.37 11.33
N ASP A 146 -4.86 1.34 11.22
CA ASP A 146 -4.92 0.26 12.19
C ASP A 146 -3.65 -0.60 12.14
N ILE A 147 -3.12 -0.88 10.94
CA ILE A 147 -1.85 -1.60 10.78
C ILE A 147 -0.68 -0.77 11.33
N ILE A 148 -0.67 0.55 11.09
CA ILE A 148 0.36 1.45 11.64
C ILE A 148 0.29 1.48 13.17
N LYS A 149 -0.91 1.57 13.75
CA LYS A 149 -1.10 1.56 15.23
C LYS A 149 -0.71 0.23 15.86
N ALA A 150 -0.93 -0.88 15.16
CA ALA A 150 -0.58 -2.21 15.65
C ALA A 150 0.94 -2.44 15.77
N ASP A 151 1.75 -1.57 15.16
CA ASP A 151 3.23 -1.59 15.20
C ASP A 151 3.83 -2.97 14.85
N VAL A 152 3.18 -3.69 13.95
CA VAL A 152 3.59 -5.03 13.52
C VAL A 152 4.39 -5.04 12.22
N PHE A 153 4.43 -3.91 11.51
CA PHE A 153 5.18 -3.73 10.27
C PHE A 153 6.21 -2.61 10.40
N ASN A 154 7.23 -2.66 9.55
CA ASN A 154 8.15 -1.52 9.43
C ASN A 154 7.40 -0.35 8.78
N VAL A 155 7.44 0.82 9.42
CA VAL A 155 6.77 2.03 8.94
C VAL A 155 7.81 3.10 8.66
N VAL A 156 7.84 3.59 7.43
CA VAL A 156 8.62 4.76 7.01
C VAL A 156 7.67 5.93 6.83
N ARG A 157 7.92 7.01 7.58
CA ARG A 157 7.13 8.24 7.48
C ARG A 157 7.90 9.28 6.67
N LEU A 158 7.30 9.71 5.55
CA LEU A 158 7.82 10.79 4.72
C LEU A 158 7.23 12.10 5.22
N VAL A 159 8.07 12.92 5.85
CA VAL A 159 7.64 14.17 6.50
C VAL A 159 8.02 15.43 5.69
N LYS A 160 9.02 15.34 4.81
CA LYS A 160 9.47 16.50 4.03
C LYS A 160 8.58 16.72 2.81
N ILE A 161 8.02 17.93 2.68
CA ILE A 161 7.20 18.32 1.54
C ILE A 161 8.09 18.96 0.48
N PHE A 162 8.08 18.41 -0.74
CA PHE A 162 8.93 18.87 -1.86
C PHE A 162 8.16 19.68 -2.91
N ARG A 163 6.81 19.70 -2.84
CA ARG A 163 5.94 20.22 -3.90
C ARG A 163 5.74 21.73 -3.88
N GLN A 164 6.39 22.46 -2.99
CA GLN A 164 6.07 23.87 -2.72
C GLN A 164 7.24 24.84 -2.79
N GLU A 165 8.30 24.53 -3.50
CA GLU A 165 9.31 25.57 -3.78
C GLU A 165 8.79 26.69 -4.72
N GLU A 166 7.60 26.54 -5.35
CA GLU A 166 7.02 27.53 -6.27
C GLU A 166 5.72 28.20 -5.78
N ALA A 167 5.15 27.85 -4.62
CA ALA A 167 3.91 28.44 -4.11
C ALA A 167 3.91 28.58 -2.58
N GLY A 168 4.64 29.56 -2.06
CA GLY A 168 4.95 29.72 -0.64
C GLY A 168 3.79 30.02 0.34
N ASP A 169 2.57 30.33 -0.13
CA ASP A 169 1.53 30.84 0.76
C ASP A 169 0.54 29.81 1.32
N ILE A 170 0.35 28.68 0.63
CA ILE A 170 -0.66 27.68 1.04
C ILE A 170 -0.18 26.79 2.19
N VAL A 171 1.13 26.58 2.35
CA VAL A 171 1.70 25.75 3.42
C VAL A 171 1.55 26.38 4.79
N THR A 172 1.69 27.69 4.87
CA THR A 172 1.62 28.42 6.13
C THR A 172 0.26 28.26 6.80
N VAL A 173 -0.81 28.23 6.00
CA VAL A 173 -2.18 28.05 6.50
C VAL A 173 -2.43 26.64 7.06
N SER A 174 -1.88 25.59 6.44
CA SER A 174 -2.07 24.21 6.90
C SER A 174 -1.37 23.92 8.23
N TYR A 175 -0.19 24.49 8.46
CA TYR A 175 0.56 24.30 9.70
C TYR A 175 0.00 25.10 10.88
N THR A 176 -0.59 26.27 10.63
CA THR A 176 -1.23 27.07 11.68
C THR A 176 -2.51 26.42 12.20
N HIS A 177 -3.28 25.72 11.35
CA HIS A 177 -4.48 25.00 11.77
C HIS A 177 -4.17 23.75 12.61
N LEU A 178 -3.08 23.04 12.33
CA LEU A 178 -2.68 21.85 13.10
C LEU A 178 -2.15 22.20 14.49
N ARG A 179 -1.47 23.38 14.65
CA ARG A 179 -1.01 23.84 15.96
C ARG A 179 -2.10 24.42 16.87
N ALA A 180 -3.21 24.86 16.31
CA ALA A 180 -4.33 25.42 17.08
C ALA A 180 -5.15 24.36 17.85
N HIS A 181 -4.93 23.08 17.60
CA HIS A 181 -5.60 21.97 18.29
C HIS A 181 -4.73 21.26 19.34
N GLU A 182 -3.51 21.72 19.60
CA GLU A 182 -2.58 21.15 20.60
C GLU A 182 -2.42 21.99 21.87
N THR A 183 -3.28 23.00 22.10
CA THR A 183 -3.30 23.80 23.34
C THR A 183 -4.60 23.64 24.11
#